data_f4bfa2f4aeb6f346be1a12100b92e637
#
_entry.id   f4bfa2f4aeb6f346be1a12100b92e637
#
_cell.length_a   1.000
_cell.length_b   1.000
_cell.length_c   1.000
_cell.angle_alpha   90.00
_cell.angle_beta   90.00
_cell.angle_gamma   90.00
#
_symmetry.space_group_name_H-M   'P 1'
#
loop_
_entity.id
_entity.type
_entity.pdbx_description
1 polymer ?
#
loop_
_entity_poly.entity_id
_entity_poly.type
_entity_poly.pdbx_seq_one_letter_code
_entity_poly.pdbx_strand_id
1 'polypeptide(L)'
;DHNGHTLRLITKLETPYPDFDGLNLTWETLEGLAKHNGPVADPKWALAEADAAYDLDLTTWPSLEAQVAALADDIAYDNHDIDDGLRAGVLGLEALLENPLVARHWAAIEQRHPNLSLDRKLKALVRDQIGTMVGDLIAETRRRVEEAGVTTIDGVRAAGRPLVGFSEGLAAEERELKRFLYANLY
;
A
#
# COMPACT_ATOMS: atom_id res chain seq x y z
N ASP A 1 1.00 -4.16 18.02
CA ASP A 1 0.67 -3.01 17.15
C ASP A 1 1.92 -2.56 16.42
N HIS A 2 1.95 -2.85 15.14
CA HIS A 2 3.10 -2.58 14.27
C HIS A 2 3.38 -1.07 14.17
N ASN A 3 2.36 -0.26 13.93
CA ASN A 3 2.50 1.20 13.76
C ASN A 3 3.01 1.86 15.06
N GLY A 4 2.47 1.46 16.21
CA GLY A 4 2.94 1.98 17.49
C GLY A 4 4.40 1.61 17.78
N HIS A 5 4.85 0.41 17.40
CA HIS A 5 6.26 0.01 17.52
C HIS A 5 7.15 0.87 16.60
N THR A 6 6.75 1.05 15.35
CA THR A 6 7.47 1.92 14.41
C THR A 6 7.62 3.34 14.95
N LEU A 7 6.52 3.93 15.46
CA LEU A 7 6.58 5.26 16.07
C LEU A 7 7.56 5.33 17.25
N ARG A 8 7.56 4.35 18.15
CA ARG A 8 8.55 4.32 19.24
C ARG A 8 9.99 4.22 18.73
N LEU A 9 10.22 3.41 17.70
CA LEU A 9 11.53 3.29 17.09
C LEU A 9 12.04 4.65 16.63
N ILE A 10 11.27 5.33 15.79
CA ILE A 10 11.67 6.57 15.12
C ILE A 10 11.61 7.83 15.99
N THR A 11 10.86 7.80 17.11
CA THR A 11 10.74 8.97 18.01
C THR A 11 11.59 8.87 19.27
N LYS A 12 12.03 7.65 19.65
CA LYS A 12 12.72 7.42 20.94
C LYS A 12 13.94 6.54 20.86
N LEU A 13 13.94 5.48 20.06
CA LEU A 13 15.00 4.48 20.08
C LEU A 13 16.11 4.79 19.09
N GLU A 14 15.80 5.40 17.97
CA GLU A 14 16.82 5.93 17.08
C GLU A 14 17.47 7.17 17.71
N THR A 15 18.80 7.19 17.77
CA THR A 15 19.57 8.27 18.39
C THR A 15 20.72 8.74 17.51
N PRO A 16 20.45 9.11 16.23
CA PRO A 16 21.50 9.57 15.34
C PRO A 16 22.00 10.99 15.67
N TYR A 17 21.26 11.73 16.47
CA TYR A 17 21.55 13.13 16.82
C TYR A 17 21.91 13.23 18.33
N PRO A 18 22.98 13.98 18.70
CA PRO A 18 23.42 14.08 20.09
C PRO A 18 22.48 14.90 20.97
N ASP A 19 21.67 15.78 20.40
CA ASP A 19 20.91 16.80 21.13
C ASP A 19 19.45 16.38 21.43
N PHE A 20 18.96 15.30 20.78
CA PHE A 20 17.58 14.82 20.98
C PHE A 20 17.41 13.35 20.55
N ASP A 21 16.42 12.70 21.11
CA ASP A 21 16.01 11.35 20.73
C ASP A 21 15.17 11.35 19.44
N GLY A 22 15.22 10.26 18.69
CA GLY A 22 14.44 10.07 17.47
C GLY A 22 15.02 10.75 16.23
N LEU A 23 14.26 10.70 15.14
CA LEU A 23 14.68 11.14 13.82
C LEU A 23 14.28 12.59 13.49
N ASN A 24 13.65 13.31 14.42
CA ASN A 24 13.15 14.69 14.21
C ASN A 24 12.22 14.81 12.99
N LEU A 25 11.24 13.93 12.90
CA LEU A 25 10.27 13.89 11.81
C LEU A 25 9.19 14.96 12.00
N THR A 26 8.59 15.40 10.89
CA THR A 26 7.45 16.31 10.93
C THR A 26 6.20 15.62 11.49
N TRP A 27 5.25 16.42 11.97
CA TRP A 27 3.98 15.95 12.48
C TRP A 27 3.21 15.12 11.43
N GLU A 28 3.19 15.58 10.17
CA GLU A 28 2.52 14.90 9.06
C GLU A 28 3.11 13.51 8.77
N THR A 29 4.43 13.36 8.93
CA THR A 29 5.08 12.06 8.78
C THR A 29 4.69 11.13 9.92
N LEU A 30 4.66 11.61 11.16
CA LEU A 30 4.23 10.83 12.32
C LEU A 30 2.74 10.46 12.22
N GLU A 31 1.88 11.40 11.81
CA GLU A 31 0.48 11.17 11.52
C GLU A 31 0.28 10.05 10.48
N GLY A 32 1.00 10.15 9.36
CA GLY A 32 0.92 9.16 8.28
C GLY A 32 1.32 7.76 8.72
N LEU A 33 2.38 7.64 9.52
CA LEU A 33 2.82 6.35 10.08
C LEU A 33 1.84 5.80 11.12
N ALA A 34 1.29 6.68 11.98
CA ALA A 34 0.28 6.30 12.97
C ALA A 34 -0.98 5.73 12.32
N LYS A 35 -1.43 6.39 11.24
CA LYS A 35 -2.67 6.11 10.51
C LYS A 35 -2.43 5.36 9.19
N HIS A 36 -1.36 4.58 9.08
CA HIS A 36 -1.02 3.83 7.87
C HIS A 36 -2.18 2.95 7.37
N ASN A 37 -2.93 2.38 8.28
CA ASN A 37 -4.11 1.56 7.97
C ASN A 37 -5.45 2.33 8.09
N GLY A 38 -5.41 3.66 8.11
CA GLY A 38 -6.58 4.52 8.29
C GLY A 38 -6.80 5.01 9.74
N PRO A 39 -7.98 5.59 10.04
CA PRO A 39 -8.32 6.10 11.37
C PRO A 39 -8.25 5.02 12.45
N VAL A 40 -7.80 5.40 13.65
CA VAL A 40 -7.67 4.52 14.81
C VAL A 40 -8.54 5.03 15.96
N ALA A 41 -9.61 4.30 16.25
CA ALA A 41 -10.54 4.67 17.33
C ALA A 41 -10.11 4.15 18.72
N ASP A 42 -9.39 3.01 18.77
CA ASP A 42 -8.93 2.37 20.00
C ASP A 42 -7.41 2.07 19.89
N PRO A 43 -6.56 3.09 20.13
CA PRO A 43 -5.12 2.93 20.00
C PRO A 43 -4.57 2.02 21.12
N LYS A 44 -3.74 1.06 20.74
CA LYS A 44 -2.96 0.28 21.72
C LYS A 44 -1.93 1.17 22.40
N TRP A 45 -1.42 0.72 23.55
CA TRP A 45 -0.59 1.50 24.46
C TRP A 45 0.55 2.31 23.78
N ALA A 46 1.27 1.72 22.84
CA ALA A 46 2.41 2.38 22.19
C ALA A 46 1.95 3.51 21.24
N LEU A 47 0.83 3.33 20.55
CA LEU A 47 0.24 4.36 19.71
C LEU A 47 -0.42 5.44 20.54
N ALA A 48 -1.09 5.07 21.63
CA ALA A 48 -1.65 6.03 22.60
C ALA A 48 -0.57 6.90 23.26
N GLU A 49 0.60 6.33 23.56
CA GLU A 49 1.76 7.08 24.09
C GLU A 49 2.25 8.11 23.06
N ALA A 50 2.34 7.74 21.78
CA ALA A 50 2.75 8.66 20.73
C ALA A 50 1.70 9.75 20.49
N ASP A 51 0.41 9.41 20.51
CA ASP A 51 -0.68 10.36 20.35
C ASP A 51 -0.72 11.39 21.50
N ALA A 52 -0.52 10.93 22.73
CA ALA A 52 -0.41 11.81 23.89
C ALA A 52 0.76 12.81 23.80
N ALA A 53 1.83 12.45 23.11
CA ALA A 53 3.01 13.31 22.93
C ALA A 53 2.88 14.28 21.75
N TYR A 54 2.22 13.88 20.67
CA TYR A 54 2.23 14.59 19.39
C TYR A 54 0.86 15.03 18.89
N ASP A 55 -0.24 14.62 19.55
CA ASP A 55 -1.64 14.91 19.17
C ASP A 55 -1.90 14.59 17.69
N LEU A 56 -1.78 13.29 17.35
CA LEU A 56 -1.77 12.81 15.96
C LEU A 56 -3.16 12.72 15.30
N ASP A 57 -4.21 13.20 15.96
CA ASP A 57 -5.59 13.22 15.46
C ASP A 57 -6.05 11.86 14.89
N LEU A 58 -5.81 10.80 15.67
CA LEU A 58 -5.92 9.40 15.24
C LEU A 58 -7.27 9.01 14.65
N THR A 59 -8.33 9.73 14.97
CA THR A 59 -9.70 9.40 14.55
C THR A 59 -10.07 9.91 13.17
N THR A 60 -9.25 10.76 12.57
CA THR A 60 -9.44 11.29 11.21
C THR A 60 -8.67 10.50 10.16
N TRP A 61 -8.99 10.69 8.88
CA TRP A 61 -8.23 10.12 7.79
C TRP A 61 -6.85 10.78 7.68
N PRO A 62 -5.80 10.03 7.32
CA PRO A 62 -4.47 10.61 7.07
C PRO A 62 -4.45 11.46 5.80
N SER A 63 -3.36 12.21 5.60
CA SER A 63 -3.13 12.98 4.37
C SER A 63 -3.21 12.11 3.11
N LEU A 64 -3.39 12.72 1.94
CA LEU A 64 -3.38 11.98 0.66
C LEU A 64 -2.05 11.26 0.44
N GLU A 65 -0.94 11.90 0.80
CA GLU A 65 0.41 11.33 0.70
C GLU A 65 0.54 10.05 1.52
N ALA A 66 0.03 10.06 2.76
CA ALA A 66 0.07 8.88 3.61
C ALA A 66 -0.84 7.75 3.09
N GLN A 67 -2.04 8.10 2.58
CA GLN A 67 -2.93 7.13 1.95
C GLN A 67 -2.29 6.52 0.68
N VAL A 68 -1.60 7.33 -0.15
CA VAL A 68 -0.85 6.85 -1.32
C VAL A 68 0.29 5.93 -0.90
N ALA A 69 1.05 6.30 0.14
CA ALA A 69 2.16 5.49 0.64
C ALA A 69 1.68 4.11 1.10
N ALA A 70 0.56 4.03 1.80
CA ALA A 70 -0.03 2.77 2.24
C ALA A 70 -0.39 1.85 1.06
N LEU A 71 -1.05 2.38 0.04
CA LEU A 71 -1.42 1.57 -1.14
C LEU A 71 -0.25 1.28 -2.07
N ALA A 72 0.77 2.13 -2.10
CA ALA A 72 2.02 1.84 -2.82
C ALA A 72 2.77 0.66 -2.18
N ASP A 73 2.73 0.55 -0.85
CA ASP A 73 3.26 -0.59 -0.10
C ASP A 73 2.49 -1.88 -0.46
N ASP A 74 1.17 -1.84 -0.48
CA ASP A 74 0.32 -2.95 -0.92
C ASP A 74 0.65 -3.39 -2.35
N ILE A 75 0.77 -2.46 -3.30
CA ILE A 75 1.15 -2.76 -4.69
C ILE A 75 2.53 -3.43 -4.75
N ALA A 76 3.48 -2.95 -3.96
CA ALA A 76 4.82 -3.51 -3.91
C ALA A 76 4.80 -4.93 -3.37
N TYR A 77 4.13 -5.17 -2.24
CA TYR A 77 4.01 -6.51 -1.64
C TYR A 77 3.35 -7.51 -2.59
N ASP A 78 2.19 -7.20 -3.14
CA ASP A 78 1.48 -8.11 -4.04
C ASP A 78 2.37 -8.57 -5.22
N ASN A 79 3.13 -7.64 -5.80
CA ASN A 79 3.94 -7.92 -6.98
C ASN A 79 5.30 -8.56 -6.65
N HIS A 80 5.92 -8.21 -5.54
CA HIS A 80 7.16 -8.85 -5.08
C HIS A 80 6.89 -10.26 -4.57
N ASP A 81 5.80 -10.50 -3.87
CA ASP A 81 5.39 -11.83 -3.43
C ASP A 81 5.17 -12.79 -4.62
N ILE A 82 4.58 -12.28 -5.71
CA ILE A 82 4.47 -13.05 -6.96
C ILE A 82 5.86 -13.41 -7.52
N ASP A 83 6.75 -12.42 -7.67
CA ASP A 83 8.09 -12.66 -8.24
C ASP A 83 8.90 -13.63 -7.37
N ASP A 84 8.92 -13.39 -6.06
CA ASP A 84 9.66 -14.20 -5.11
C ASP A 84 9.07 -15.61 -4.99
N GLY A 85 7.75 -15.74 -4.93
CA GLY A 85 7.07 -17.04 -4.87
C GLY A 85 7.31 -17.91 -6.10
N LEU A 86 7.26 -17.31 -7.30
CA LEU A 86 7.57 -18.00 -8.55
C LEU A 86 9.05 -18.39 -8.65
N ARG A 87 9.97 -17.51 -8.24
CA ARG A 87 11.41 -17.79 -8.25
C ARG A 87 11.81 -18.86 -7.25
N ALA A 88 11.19 -18.84 -6.08
CA ALA A 88 11.42 -19.86 -5.06
C ALA A 88 10.76 -21.21 -5.37
N GLY A 89 9.90 -21.26 -6.41
CA GLY A 89 9.15 -22.46 -6.78
C GLY A 89 8.05 -22.84 -5.77
N VAL A 90 7.67 -21.91 -4.90
CA VAL A 90 6.56 -22.05 -3.96
C VAL A 90 5.22 -21.81 -4.65
N LEU A 91 5.16 -20.81 -5.55
CA LEU A 91 4.01 -20.57 -6.42
C LEU A 91 4.19 -21.26 -7.77
N GLY A 92 3.12 -21.92 -8.24
CA GLY A 92 3.02 -22.40 -9.61
C GLY A 92 2.40 -21.35 -10.53
N LEU A 93 3.00 -21.11 -11.69
CA LEU A 93 2.47 -20.16 -12.68
C LEU A 93 1.04 -20.52 -13.10
N GLU A 94 0.74 -21.80 -13.30
CA GLU A 94 -0.60 -22.27 -13.71
C GLU A 94 -1.68 -21.87 -12.69
N ALA A 95 -1.41 -22.07 -11.39
CA ALA A 95 -2.33 -21.67 -10.33
C ALA A 95 -2.48 -20.15 -10.25
N LEU A 96 -1.39 -19.40 -10.43
CA LEU A 96 -1.44 -17.95 -10.43
C LEU A 96 -2.27 -17.38 -11.59
N LEU A 97 -2.26 -18.06 -12.75
CA LEU A 97 -3.05 -17.68 -13.92
C LEU A 97 -4.57 -17.90 -13.76
N GLU A 98 -5.02 -18.51 -12.66
CA GLU A 98 -6.46 -18.54 -12.31
C GLU A 98 -6.95 -17.16 -11.84
N ASN A 99 -6.04 -16.28 -11.39
CA ASN A 99 -6.40 -14.91 -11.03
C ASN A 99 -6.60 -14.07 -12.30
N PRO A 100 -7.76 -13.38 -12.47
CA PRO A 100 -8.09 -12.65 -13.70
C PRO A 100 -7.12 -11.51 -14.03
N LEU A 101 -6.60 -10.81 -13.02
CA LEU A 101 -5.63 -9.72 -13.21
C LEU A 101 -4.33 -10.28 -13.83
N VAL A 102 -3.81 -11.36 -13.25
CA VAL A 102 -2.57 -11.99 -13.71
C VAL A 102 -2.76 -12.60 -15.09
N ALA A 103 -3.84 -13.35 -15.33
CA ALA A 103 -4.14 -14.01 -16.60
C ALA A 103 -4.22 -13.00 -17.76
N ARG A 104 -4.88 -11.86 -17.54
CA ARG A 104 -5.01 -10.79 -18.54
C ARG A 104 -3.64 -10.23 -18.94
N HIS A 105 -2.78 -9.94 -17.97
CA HIS A 105 -1.43 -9.44 -18.24
C HIS A 105 -0.55 -10.49 -18.91
N TRP A 106 -0.63 -11.72 -18.44
CA TRP A 106 0.14 -12.83 -19.04
C TRP A 106 -0.23 -13.05 -20.51
N ALA A 107 -1.51 -13.12 -20.82
CA ALA A 107 -1.99 -13.27 -22.20
C ALA A 107 -1.50 -12.12 -23.11
N ALA A 108 -1.51 -10.89 -22.64
CA ALA A 108 -1.00 -9.74 -23.37
C ALA A 108 0.52 -9.82 -23.60
N ILE A 109 1.29 -10.34 -22.64
CA ILE A 109 2.74 -10.55 -22.77
C ILE A 109 3.02 -11.66 -23.77
N GLU A 110 2.31 -12.79 -23.69
CA GLU A 110 2.44 -13.90 -24.64
C GLU A 110 2.18 -13.45 -26.08
N GLN A 111 1.15 -12.63 -26.28
CA GLN A 111 0.81 -12.08 -27.59
C GLN A 111 1.89 -11.13 -28.12
N ARG A 112 2.39 -10.21 -27.28
CA ARG A 112 3.40 -9.21 -27.68
C ARG A 112 4.80 -9.81 -27.86
N HIS A 113 5.11 -10.84 -27.08
CA HIS A 113 6.45 -11.38 -26.96
C HIS A 113 6.46 -12.92 -26.89
N PRO A 114 6.00 -13.63 -27.92
CA PRO A 114 5.85 -15.10 -27.89
C PRO A 114 7.17 -15.84 -27.64
N ASN A 115 8.29 -15.28 -28.12
CA ASN A 115 9.60 -15.91 -28.08
C ASN A 115 10.49 -15.48 -26.89
N LEU A 116 9.96 -14.71 -25.94
CA LEU A 116 10.72 -14.37 -24.74
C LEU A 116 10.89 -15.60 -23.84
N SER A 117 12.05 -15.66 -23.15
CA SER A 117 12.24 -16.64 -22.08
C SER A 117 11.24 -16.41 -20.94
N LEU A 118 10.94 -17.47 -20.20
CA LEU A 118 10.03 -17.42 -19.05
C LEU A 118 10.44 -16.32 -18.05
N ASP A 119 11.71 -16.27 -17.65
CA ASP A 119 12.22 -15.24 -16.72
C ASP A 119 11.92 -13.81 -17.20
N ARG A 120 12.08 -13.53 -18.49
CA ARG A 120 11.76 -12.21 -19.04
C ARG A 120 10.25 -11.93 -19.08
N LYS A 121 9.43 -12.94 -19.34
CA LYS A 121 7.97 -12.81 -19.28
C LYS A 121 7.49 -12.54 -17.88
N LEU A 122 8.07 -13.19 -16.86
CA LEU A 122 7.75 -12.94 -15.43
C LEU A 122 8.10 -11.50 -15.02
N LYS A 123 9.27 -11.00 -15.41
CA LYS A 123 9.64 -9.60 -15.16
C LYS A 123 8.72 -8.61 -15.87
N ALA A 124 8.26 -8.95 -17.09
CA ALA A 124 7.28 -8.13 -17.81
C ALA A 124 5.92 -8.15 -17.11
N LEU A 125 5.49 -9.31 -16.59
CA LEU A 125 4.26 -9.46 -15.83
C LEU A 125 4.23 -8.53 -14.62
N VAL A 126 5.24 -8.61 -13.75
CA VAL A 126 5.35 -7.75 -12.56
C VAL A 126 5.32 -6.27 -12.93
N ARG A 127 6.11 -5.86 -13.92
CA ARG A 127 6.13 -4.46 -14.38
C ARG A 127 4.77 -3.99 -14.91
N ASP A 128 4.12 -4.80 -15.74
CA ASP A 128 2.86 -4.44 -16.38
C ASP A 128 1.71 -4.41 -15.35
N GLN A 129 1.72 -5.30 -14.35
CA GLN A 129 0.78 -5.27 -13.23
C GLN A 129 0.96 -4.01 -12.37
N ILE A 130 2.19 -3.71 -11.93
CA ILE A 130 2.48 -2.47 -11.19
C ILE A 130 2.01 -1.25 -11.98
N GLY A 131 2.31 -1.19 -13.28
CA GLY A 131 1.88 -0.08 -14.15
C GLY A 131 0.36 0.08 -14.21
N THR A 132 -0.37 -1.02 -14.27
CA THR A 132 -1.84 -1.02 -14.26
C THR A 132 -2.40 -0.57 -12.92
N MET A 133 -1.89 -1.11 -11.81
CA MET A 133 -2.33 -0.78 -10.46
C MET A 133 -2.06 0.69 -10.15
N VAL A 134 -0.86 1.19 -10.45
CA VAL A 134 -0.52 2.62 -10.26
C VAL A 134 -1.38 3.54 -11.14
N GLY A 135 -1.60 3.17 -12.40
CA GLY A 135 -2.42 3.96 -13.31
C GLY A 135 -3.87 4.08 -12.85
N ASP A 136 -4.47 2.98 -12.43
CA ASP A 136 -5.82 2.94 -11.87
C ASP A 136 -5.91 3.73 -10.55
N LEU A 137 -4.95 3.54 -9.65
CA LEU A 137 -4.89 4.25 -8.37
C LEU A 137 -4.88 5.77 -8.58
N ILE A 138 -4.07 6.28 -9.51
CA ILE A 138 -4.01 7.71 -9.83
C ILE A 138 -5.35 8.20 -10.40
N ALA A 139 -5.91 7.47 -11.35
CA ALA A 139 -7.16 7.86 -11.99
C ALA A 139 -8.33 7.90 -10.99
N GLU A 140 -8.47 6.84 -10.20
CA GLU A 140 -9.54 6.72 -9.21
C GLU A 140 -9.37 7.73 -8.06
N THR A 141 -8.15 7.97 -7.59
CA THR A 141 -7.88 8.99 -6.57
C THR A 141 -8.29 10.38 -7.05
N ARG A 142 -7.93 10.76 -8.27
CA ARG A 142 -8.35 12.05 -8.86
C ARG A 142 -9.87 12.16 -8.89
N ARG A 143 -10.56 11.13 -9.36
CA ARG A 143 -12.02 11.10 -9.40
C ARG A 143 -12.63 11.28 -8.01
N ARG A 144 -12.12 10.57 -6.98
CA ARG A 144 -12.63 10.67 -5.61
C ARG A 144 -12.40 12.04 -4.98
N VAL A 145 -11.24 12.65 -5.23
CA VAL A 145 -10.91 13.99 -4.73
C VAL A 145 -11.83 15.03 -5.38
N GLU A 146 -12.03 14.97 -6.70
CA GLU A 146 -12.94 15.85 -7.43
C GLU A 146 -14.38 15.68 -6.94
N GLU A 147 -14.87 14.46 -6.80
CA GLU A 147 -16.22 14.16 -6.28
C GLU A 147 -16.43 14.65 -4.85
N ALA A 148 -15.41 14.53 -4.00
CA ALA A 148 -15.47 15.01 -2.62
C ALA A 148 -15.38 16.54 -2.52
N GLY A 149 -14.91 17.22 -3.57
CA GLY A 149 -14.74 18.67 -3.59
C GLY A 149 -13.70 19.19 -2.59
N VAL A 150 -12.75 18.33 -2.17
CA VAL A 150 -11.74 18.72 -1.18
C VAL A 150 -10.61 19.51 -1.84
N THR A 151 -10.20 20.61 -1.20
CA THR A 151 -9.14 21.50 -1.68
C THR A 151 -8.08 21.79 -0.61
N THR A 152 -8.25 21.24 0.60
CA THR A 152 -7.34 21.43 1.72
C THR A 152 -7.06 20.10 2.41
N ILE A 153 -5.94 20.03 3.14
CA ILE A 153 -5.56 18.85 3.91
C ILE A 153 -6.60 18.53 5.00
N ASP A 154 -7.17 19.56 5.64
CA ASP A 154 -8.22 19.36 6.64
C ASP A 154 -9.51 18.80 6.02
N GLY A 155 -9.81 19.19 4.77
CA GLY A 155 -10.89 18.57 4.00
C GLY A 155 -10.63 17.09 3.72
N VAL A 156 -9.40 16.70 3.45
CA VAL A 156 -9.01 15.28 3.30
C VAL A 156 -9.20 14.52 4.61
N ARG A 157 -8.72 15.07 5.74
CA ARG A 157 -8.86 14.45 7.06
C ARG A 157 -10.33 14.26 7.45
N ALA A 158 -11.16 15.23 7.13
CA ALA A 158 -12.60 15.26 7.46
C ALA A 158 -13.49 14.52 6.43
N ALA A 159 -12.93 13.92 5.38
CA ALA A 159 -13.72 13.33 4.29
C ALA A 159 -14.60 12.13 4.68
N GLY A 160 -14.38 11.53 5.87
CA GLY A 160 -15.14 10.39 6.40
C GLY A 160 -14.93 9.07 5.62
N ARG A 161 -14.12 9.09 4.57
CA ARG A 161 -13.77 7.93 3.73
C ARG A 161 -12.37 8.10 3.15
N PRO A 162 -11.70 7.00 2.71
CA PRO A 162 -10.43 7.12 2.00
C PRO A 162 -10.66 7.77 0.63
N LEU A 163 -9.80 8.74 0.30
CA LEU A 163 -9.81 9.39 -1.00
C LEU A 163 -8.82 8.75 -1.98
N VAL A 164 -7.86 7.98 -1.49
CA VAL A 164 -6.96 7.17 -2.30
C VAL A 164 -7.49 5.74 -2.35
N GLY A 165 -7.48 5.14 -3.53
CA GLY A 165 -7.95 3.77 -3.69
C GLY A 165 -8.00 3.34 -5.15
N PHE A 166 -8.13 2.05 -5.36
CA PHE A 166 -8.42 1.49 -6.68
C PHE A 166 -9.87 1.70 -7.09
N SER A 167 -10.13 1.65 -8.39
CA SER A 167 -11.47 1.49 -8.92
C SER A 167 -12.12 0.22 -8.34
N GLU A 168 -13.45 0.16 -8.34
CA GLU A 168 -14.19 -0.99 -7.80
C GLU A 168 -13.77 -2.31 -8.47
N GLY A 169 -13.56 -2.29 -9.78
CA GLY A 169 -13.14 -3.45 -10.56
C GLY A 169 -11.76 -3.95 -10.14
N LEU A 170 -10.76 -3.05 -10.11
CA LEU A 170 -9.39 -3.43 -9.74
C LEU A 170 -9.28 -3.81 -8.27
N ALA A 171 -10.01 -3.13 -7.38
CA ALA A 171 -10.07 -3.49 -5.97
C ALA A 171 -10.64 -4.89 -5.73
N ALA A 172 -11.57 -5.35 -6.57
CA ALA A 172 -12.08 -6.73 -6.49
C ALA A 172 -11.01 -7.74 -6.93
N GLU A 173 -10.35 -7.49 -8.07
CA GLU A 173 -9.27 -8.35 -8.60
C GLU A 173 -8.07 -8.43 -7.62
N GLU A 174 -7.68 -7.30 -7.02
CA GLU A 174 -6.59 -7.23 -6.04
C GLU A 174 -6.93 -8.02 -4.75
N ARG A 175 -8.16 -7.90 -4.23
CA ARG A 175 -8.59 -8.71 -3.09
C ARG A 175 -8.56 -10.21 -3.38
N GLU A 176 -8.86 -10.62 -4.60
CA GLU A 176 -8.73 -12.02 -5.03
C GLU A 176 -7.28 -12.45 -5.10
N LEU A 177 -6.40 -11.58 -5.63
CA LEU A 177 -4.96 -11.82 -5.67
C LEU A 177 -4.39 -11.97 -4.24
N LYS A 178 -4.69 -11.07 -3.34
CA LYS A 178 -4.25 -11.14 -1.93
C LYS A 178 -4.72 -12.43 -1.25
N ARG A 179 -5.97 -12.82 -1.46
CA ARG A 179 -6.48 -14.10 -0.91
C ARG A 179 -5.72 -15.30 -1.46
N PHE A 180 -5.40 -15.28 -2.75
CA PHE A 180 -4.60 -16.33 -3.37
C PHE A 180 -3.18 -16.38 -2.78
N LEU A 181 -2.49 -15.24 -2.69
CA LEU A 181 -1.14 -15.15 -2.11
C LEU A 181 -1.13 -15.61 -0.65
N TYR A 182 -2.09 -15.17 0.15
CA TYR A 182 -2.22 -15.61 1.55
C TYR A 182 -2.40 -17.13 1.70
N ALA A 183 -3.16 -17.74 0.82
CA ALA A 183 -3.42 -19.18 0.88
C ALA A 183 -2.25 -20.05 0.39
N ASN A 184 -1.32 -19.48 -0.39
CA ASN A 184 -0.26 -20.25 -1.05
C ASN A 184 1.16 -19.89 -0.62
N LEU A 185 1.37 -18.73 0.06
CA LEU A 185 2.68 -18.28 0.53
C LEU A 185 2.82 -18.25 2.06
N TYR A 186 1.72 -18.11 2.80
CA TYR A 186 1.67 -17.95 4.27
C TYR A 186 0.84 -19.02 4.93
#